data_ac1859fc965283f23b810f9d17a50198
#
_entry.id   ac1859fc965283f23b810f9d17a50198
#
_cell.length_a   1.000
_cell.length_b   1.000
_cell.length_c   1.000
_cell.angle_alpha   90.00
_cell.angle_beta   90.00
_cell.angle_gamma   90.00
#
_symmetry.space_group_name_H-M   'P 1'
#
loop_
_entity.id
_entity.type
_entity.pdbx_description
1 polymer ?
#
loop_
_entity_poly.entity_id
_entity_poly.type
_entity_poly.pdbx_seq_one_letter_code
_entity_poly.pdbx_strand_id
1 'polypeptide(L)'
;MKILVIGGTGFIGPPVVGELQRLGHRVAVFHRGKSTASLPPDIEHIIGDRQQIAEAQQNFEAFAPDVVVDMILSSGPQAEALMHAFHGVTRRIVAISSIDVYRACGVTHGIEPGPLEPLPLTEESALSNYNKSSGFIGGV
;
A
#
# COMPACT_ATOMS: atom_id res chain seq x y z
N MET A 1 17.76 2.36 -8.49
CA MET A 1 17.38 2.34 -7.08
C MET A 1 16.91 0.93 -6.71
N LYS A 2 16.99 0.60 -5.42
CA LYS A 2 16.33 -0.59 -4.85
C LYS A 2 14.93 -0.20 -4.39
N ILE A 3 13.91 -0.86 -4.90
CA ILE A 3 12.51 -0.56 -4.58
C ILE A 3 11.83 -1.81 -4.02
N LEU A 4 11.29 -1.70 -2.81
CA LEU A 4 10.48 -2.74 -2.21
C LEU A 4 9.00 -2.41 -2.45
N VAL A 5 8.24 -3.36 -3.02
CA VAL A 5 6.80 -3.22 -3.24
C VAL A 5 6.03 -4.15 -2.30
N ILE A 6 5.24 -3.59 -1.42
CA ILE A 6 4.34 -4.34 -0.52
C ILE A 6 3.01 -4.52 -1.24
N GLY A 7 2.56 -5.77 -1.39
CA GLY A 7 1.32 -6.09 -2.11
C GLY A 7 1.45 -6.12 -3.63
N GLY A 8 2.66 -6.24 -4.16
CA GLY A 8 2.95 -6.26 -5.60
C GLY A 8 2.39 -7.45 -6.39
N THR A 9 1.65 -8.36 -5.77
CA THR A 9 1.00 -9.51 -6.41
C THR A 9 -0.52 -9.37 -6.58
N GLY A 10 -1.09 -8.22 -6.18
CA GLY A 10 -2.49 -7.88 -6.40
C GLY A 10 -2.76 -7.38 -7.82
N PHE A 11 -3.99 -6.91 -8.09
CA PHE A 11 -4.44 -6.50 -9.43
C PHE A 11 -3.53 -5.45 -10.08
N ILE A 12 -3.14 -4.41 -9.34
CA ILE A 12 -2.29 -3.31 -9.84
C ILE A 12 -0.79 -3.67 -9.76
N GLY A 13 -0.44 -4.62 -8.89
CA GLY A 13 0.94 -4.94 -8.54
C GLY A 13 1.83 -5.35 -9.72
N PRO A 14 1.46 -6.39 -10.50
CA PRO A 14 2.32 -6.88 -11.57
C PRO A 14 2.68 -5.83 -12.62
N PRO A 15 1.77 -4.99 -13.15
CA PRO A 15 2.13 -3.93 -14.06
C PRO A 15 3.05 -2.87 -13.43
N VAL A 16 2.85 -2.50 -12.16
CA VAL A 16 3.75 -1.56 -11.47
C VAL A 16 5.14 -2.16 -11.30
N VAL A 17 5.23 -3.42 -10.84
CA VAL A 17 6.51 -4.13 -10.66
C VAL A 17 7.26 -4.25 -12.00
N GLY A 18 6.55 -4.62 -13.07
CA GLY A 18 7.11 -4.72 -14.41
C GLY A 18 7.65 -3.38 -14.93
N GLU A 19 6.91 -2.30 -14.71
CA GLU A 19 7.35 -0.96 -15.13
C GLU A 19 8.58 -0.47 -14.34
N LEU A 20 8.60 -0.70 -13.03
CA LEU A 20 9.76 -0.36 -12.20
C LEU A 20 11.01 -1.11 -12.65
N GLN A 21 10.88 -2.40 -12.99
CA GLN A 21 11.98 -3.19 -13.54
C GLN A 21 12.41 -2.67 -14.92
N ARG A 22 11.45 -2.36 -15.81
CA ARG A 22 11.73 -1.79 -17.15
C ARG A 22 12.51 -0.47 -17.07
N LEU A 23 12.26 0.31 -16.02
CA LEU A 23 13.00 1.55 -15.73
C LEU A 23 14.41 1.30 -15.12
N GLY A 24 14.84 0.05 -15.01
CA GLY A 24 16.17 -0.33 -14.51
C GLY A 24 16.29 -0.31 -12.99
N HIS A 25 15.20 -0.42 -12.25
CA HIS A 25 15.24 -0.55 -10.81
C HIS A 25 15.40 -2.02 -10.40
N ARG A 26 16.15 -2.26 -9.30
CA ARG A 26 16.13 -3.55 -8.62
C ARG A 26 14.89 -3.61 -7.74
N VAL A 27 13.99 -4.54 -8.02
CA VAL A 27 12.69 -4.62 -7.33
C VAL A 27 12.61 -5.87 -6.49
N ALA A 28 12.15 -5.74 -5.24
CA ALA A 28 11.70 -6.84 -4.41
C ALA A 28 10.20 -6.69 -4.14
N VAL A 29 9.49 -7.80 -3.97
CA VAL A 29 8.06 -7.82 -3.65
C VAL A 29 7.84 -8.56 -2.34
N PHE A 30 7.24 -7.86 -1.36
CA PHE A 30 6.81 -8.46 -0.09
C PHE A 30 5.35 -8.93 -0.21
N HIS A 31 5.13 -10.23 -0.01
CA HIS A 31 3.81 -10.84 -0.18
C HIS A 31 3.68 -12.18 0.58
N ARG A 32 2.46 -12.68 0.75
CA ARG A 32 2.15 -13.91 1.51
C ARG A 32 2.47 -15.23 0.75
N GLY A 33 2.95 -15.18 -0.48
CA GLY A 33 3.21 -16.37 -1.29
C GLY A 33 1.96 -17.10 -1.80
N LYS A 34 0.76 -16.54 -1.62
CA LYS A 34 -0.53 -17.20 -1.98
C LYS A 34 -1.07 -16.80 -3.35
N SER A 35 -0.47 -15.80 -3.98
CA SER A 35 -0.92 -15.31 -5.30
C SER A 35 -0.27 -16.09 -6.43
N THR A 36 -1.05 -16.34 -7.49
CA THR A 36 -0.59 -16.90 -8.77
C THR A 36 -0.16 -15.82 -9.76
N ALA A 37 -0.02 -14.56 -9.32
CA ALA A 37 0.38 -13.47 -10.20
C ALA A 37 1.74 -13.77 -10.86
N SER A 38 1.77 -13.62 -12.18
CA SER A 38 3.03 -13.72 -12.94
C SER A 38 3.80 -12.42 -12.79
N LEU A 39 4.91 -12.46 -12.08
CA LEU A 39 5.89 -11.39 -12.01
C LEU A 39 7.07 -11.69 -12.94
N PRO A 40 7.84 -10.68 -13.38
CA PRO A 40 9.07 -10.90 -14.11
C PRO A 40 10.03 -11.83 -13.35
N PRO A 41 10.83 -12.66 -14.06
CA PRO A 41 11.62 -13.73 -13.43
C PRO A 41 12.72 -13.27 -12.47
N ASP A 42 13.21 -12.03 -12.65
CA ASP A 42 14.32 -11.48 -11.86
C ASP A 42 13.85 -10.66 -10.63
N ILE A 43 12.58 -10.78 -10.28
CA ILE A 43 12.03 -10.11 -9.09
C ILE A 43 12.39 -10.90 -7.84
N GLU A 44 12.93 -10.21 -6.85
CA GLU A 44 13.21 -10.77 -5.53
C GLU A 44 11.91 -10.91 -4.73
N HIS A 45 11.68 -12.08 -4.13
CA HIS A 45 10.48 -12.33 -3.33
C HIS A 45 10.84 -12.39 -1.85
N ILE A 46 10.22 -11.54 -1.05
CA ILE A 46 10.26 -11.58 0.41
C ILE A 46 8.89 -12.09 0.88
N ILE A 47 8.90 -13.29 1.45
CA ILE A 47 7.65 -13.92 1.90
C ILE A 47 7.36 -13.53 3.34
N GLY A 48 6.13 -13.05 3.59
CA GLY A 48 5.66 -12.68 4.91
C GLY A 48 4.26 -12.09 4.90
N ASP A 49 3.70 -11.90 6.08
CA ASP A 49 2.37 -11.29 6.25
C ASP A 49 2.50 -9.80 6.57
N ARG A 50 1.72 -8.97 5.87
CA ARG A 50 1.62 -7.54 6.11
C ARG A 50 1.21 -7.22 7.56
N GLN A 51 0.39 -8.06 8.18
CA GLN A 51 -0.04 -7.89 9.57
C GLN A 51 1.09 -8.17 10.58
N GLN A 52 2.12 -8.89 10.15
CA GLN A 52 3.30 -9.25 10.95
C GLN A 52 4.57 -8.68 10.30
N ILE A 53 4.48 -7.47 9.74
CA ILE A 53 5.55 -6.84 8.94
C ILE A 53 6.90 -6.80 9.68
N ALA A 54 6.89 -6.68 11.00
CA ALA A 54 8.09 -6.64 11.82
C ALA A 54 8.89 -7.96 11.77
N GLU A 55 8.26 -9.10 11.50
CA GLU A 55 8.96 -10.39 11.39
C GLU A 55 9.88 -10.46 10.16
N ALA A 56 9.63 -9.62 9.15
CA ALA A 56 10.45 -9.54 7.95
C ALA A 56 11.59 -8.50 8.04
N GLN A 57 11.82 -7.90 9.20
CA GLN A 57 12.77 -6.80 9.40
C GLN A 57 14.17 -7.12 8.83
N GLN A 58 14.72 -8.29 9.15
CA GLN A 58 16.04 -8.71 8.68
C GLN A 58 16.12 -8.79 7.15
N ASN A 59 15.04 -9.23 6.49
CA ASN A 59 14.96 -9.28 5.03
C ASN A 59 14.92 -7.87 4.43
N PHE A 60 14.21 -6.95 5.06
CA PHE A 60 14.17 -5.54 4.63
C PHE A 60 15.53 -4.87 4.77
N GLU A 61 16.21 -5.08 5.87
CA GLU A 61 17.56 -4.56 6.11
C GLU A 61 18.58 -5.17 5.11
N ALA A 62 18.49 -6.47 4.85
CA ALA A 62 19.35 -7.14 3.87
C ALA A 62 19.12 -6.63 2.44
N PHE A 63 17.87 -6.40 2.06
CA PHE A 63 17.53 -5.78 0.76
C PHE A 63 17.96 -4.32 0.72
N ALA A 64 17.85 -3.58 1.83
CA ALA A 64 18.17 -2.16 1.98
C ALA A 64 17.49 -1.29 0.89
N PRO A 65 16.15 -1.17 0.89
CA PRO A 65 15.41 -0.42 -0.12
C PRO A 65 15.69 1.08 -0.04
N ASP A 66 15.92 1.72 -1.17
CA ASP A 66 15.92 3.18 -1.28
C ASP A 66 14.51 3.76 -1.12
N VAL A 67 13.51 3.02 -1.64
CA VAL A 67 12.10 3.40 -1.64
C VAL A 67 11.24 2.19 -1.31
N VAL A 68 10.23 2.38 -0.49
CA VAL A 68 9.15 1.40 -0.24
C VAL A 68 7.86 1.91 -0.86
N VAL A 69 7.18 1.07 -1.63
CA VAL A 69 5.85 1.35 -2.19
C VAL A 69 4.85 0.39 -1.53
N ASP A 70 3.95 0.92 -0.72
CA ASP A 70 2.87 0.13 -0.11
C ASP A 70 1.57 0.30 -0.89
N MET A 71 1.13 -0.77 -1.54
CA MET A 71 -0.04 -0.81 -2.41
C MET A 71 -1.30 -1.31 -1.70
N ILE A 72 -1.17 -1.72 -0.43
CA ILE A 72 -2.25 -2.35 0.34
C ILE A 72 -2.42 -1.74 1.73
N LEU A 73 -1.89 -0.53 1.93
CA LEU A 73 -2.10 0.21 3.18
C LEU A 73 -3.58 0.53 3.37
N SER A 74 -4.17 0.08 4.48
CA SER A 74 -5.62 0.17 4.70
C SER A 74 -6.03 0.69 6.08
N SER A 75 -5.09 0.98 7.00
CA SER A 75 -5.44 1.49 8.34
C SER A 75 -4.30 2.25 9.00
N GLY A 76 -4.65 3.07 10.02
CA GLY A 76 -3.68 3.78 10.84
C GLY A 76 -2.66 2.86 11.52
N PRO A 77 -3.08 1.79 12.23
CA PRO A 77 -2.13 0.84 12.81
C PRO A 77 -1.18 0.19 11.79
N GLN A 78 -1.65 -0.06 10.57
CA GLN A 78 -0.77 -0.54 9.50
C GLN A 78 0.24 0.53 9.07
N ALA A 79 -0.15 1.80 9.03
CA ALA A 79 0.76 2.89 8.70
C ALA A 79 1.84 3.04 9.79
N GLU A 80 1.47 2.96 11.06
CA GLU A 80 2.41 2.98 12.17
C GLU A 80 3.41 1.82 12.10
N ALA A 81 2.92 0.59 11.89
CA ALA A 81 3.78 -0.58 11.73
C ALA A 81 4.73 -0.46 10.53
N LEU A 82 4.25 0.10 9.41
CA LEU A 82 5.07 0.38 8.24
C LEU A 82 6.18 1.38 8.57
N MET A 83 5.84 2.50 9.20
CA MET A 83 6.82 3.52 9.58
C MET A 83 7.87 2.99 10.55
N HIS A 84 7.46 2.15 11.51
CA HIS A 84 8.40 1.50 12.43
C HIS A 84 9.33 0.52 11.71
N ALA A 85 8.81 -0.35 10.85
CA ALA A 85 9.61 -1.35 10.14
C ALA A 85 10.67 -0.73 9.22
N PHE A 86 10.40 0.45 8.68
CA PHE A 86 11.32 1.11 7.73
C PHE A 86 12.04 2.34 8.29
N HIS A 87 11.88 2.63 9.58
CA HIS A 87 12.63 3.69 10.23
C HIS A 87 14.14 3.41 10.16
N GLY A 88 14.89 4.31 9.56
CA GLY A 88 16.34 4.15 9.36
C GLY A 88 16.74 3.14 8.27
N VAL A 89 15.79 2.44 7.64
CA VAL A 89 16.04 1.44 6.57
C VAL A 89 15.87 2.04 5.19
N THR A 90 14.86 2.89 5.00
CA THR A 90 14.57 3.53 3.71
C THR A 90 14.53 5.05 3.81
N ARG A 91 14.73 5.72 2.69
CA ARG A 91 14.66 7.19 2.62
C ARG A 91 13.27 7.70 2.27
N ARG A 92 12.41 6.87 1.67
CA ARG A 92 11.08 7.28 1.22
C ARG A 92 10.11 6.12 1.25
N ILE A 93 8.91 6.41 1.72
CA ILE A 93 7.76 5.53 1.63
C ILE A 93 6.71 6.21 0.75
N VAL A 94 6.14 5.47 -0.18
CA VAL A 94 5.00 5.86 -1.02
C VAL A 94 3.86 4.92 -0.69
N ALA A 95 2.77 5.43 -0.15
CA ALA A 95 1.58 4.66 0.13
C ALA A 95 0.48 5.00 -0.88
N ILE A 96 -0.15 3.98 -1.45
CA ILE A 96 -1.31 4.16 -2.31
C ILE A 96 -2.53 4.38 -1.42
N SER A 97 -3.22 5.49 -1.65
CA SER A 97 -4.48 5.83 -1.00
C SER A 97 -5.68 5.33 -1.82
N SER A 98 -6.88 5.48 -1.28
CA SER A 98 -8.14 5.12 -1.94
C SER A 98 -9.07 6.33 -1.99
N ILE A 99 -9.96 6.36 -2.98
CA ILE A 99 -11.06 7.31 -3.06
C ILE A 99 -12.02 7.20 -1.84
N ASP A 100 -12.02 6.06 -1.15
CA ASP A 100 -12.83 5.83 0.04
C ASP A 100 -12.46 6.72 1.23
N VAL A 101 -11.35 7.44 1.15
CA VAL A 101 -11.00 8.48 2.14
C VAL A 101 -11.95 9.68 2.09
N TYR A 102 -12.66 9.89 0.98
CA TYR A 102 -13.60 10.99 0.84
C TYR A 102 -15.00 10.66 1.37
N ARG A 103 -15.62 11.65 2.00
CA ARG A 103 -16.97 11.55 2.55
C ARG A 103 -18.01 11.15 1.49
N ALA A 104 -17.85 11.60 0.25
CA ALA A 104 -18.72 11.24 -0.87
C ALA A 104 -18.89 9.72 -1.03
N CYS A 105 -17.83 8.95 -0.85
CA CYS A 105 -17.90 7.48 -0.90
C CYS A 105 -18.69 6.92 0.28
N GLY A 106 -18.50 7.44 1.49
CA GLY A 106 -19.25 7.04 2.67
C GLY A 106 -20.77 7.31 2.51
N VAL A 107 -21.14 8.47 1.94
CA VAL A 107 -22.53 8.80 1.65
C VAL A 107 -23.11 7.89 0.55
N THR A 108 -22.36 7.65 -0.54
CA THR A 108 -22.82 6.77 -1.63
C THR A 108 -23.05 5.34 -1.17
N HIS A 109 -22.22 4.84 -0.25
CA HIS A 109 -22.35 3.50 0.33
C HIS A 109 -23.33 3.43 1.52
N GLY A 110 -23.97 4.54 1.89
CA GLY A 110 -24.91 4.60 3.01
C GLY A 110 -24.24 4.46 4.40
N ILE A 111 -22.93 4.67 4.49
CA ILE A 111 -22.15 4.60 5.73
C ILE A 111 -22.21 5.93 6.47
N GLU A 112 -22.23 7.03 5.73
CA GLU A 112 -22.35 8.39 6.28
C GLU A 112 -23.66 9.05 5.86
N PRO A 113 -24.34 9.79 6.75
CA PRO A 113 -25.54 10.52 6.41
C PRO A 113 -25.20 11.79 5.61
N GLY A 114 -26.16 12.23 4.78
CA GLY A 114 -26.09 13.51 4.09
C GLY A 114 -26.42 13.41 2.60
N PRO A 115 -26.43 14.57 1.92
CA PRO A 115 -26.64 14.61 0.48
C PRO A 115 -25.40 14.08 -0.27
N LEU A 116 -25.61 13.63 -1.51
CA LEU A 116 -24.53 13.35 -2.44
C LEU A 116 -23.69 14.60 -2.67
N GLU A 117 -22.40 14.45 -2.72
CA GLU A 117 -21.46 15.54 -2.97
C GLU A 117 -21.28 15.79 -4.47
N PRO A 118 -20.96 17.04 -4.87
CA PRO A 118 -20.68 17.37 -6.25
C PRO A 118 -19.51 16.56 -6.81
N LEU A 119 -19.58 16.25 -8.11
CA LEU A 119 -18.51 15.59 -8.86
C LEU A 119 -17.95 16.55 -9.91
N PRO A 120 -16.68 16.40 -10.29
CA PRO A 120 -15.69 15.44 -9.79
C PRO A 120 -15.18 15.79 -8.40
N LEU A 121 -14.74 14.78 -7.62
CA LEU A 121 -14.01 15.01 -6.38
C LEU A 121 -12.63 15.60 -6.68
N THR A 122 -12.16 16.45 -5.78
CA THR A 122 -10.83 17.06 -5.80
C THR A 122 -10.12 16.78 -4.48
N GLU A 123 -8.84 17.14 -4.38
CA GLU A 123 -8.06 17.02 -3.14
C GLU A 123 -8.64 17.87 -1.99
N GLU A 124 -9.43 18.89 -2.31
CA GLU A 124 -10.13 19.77 -1.34
C GLU A 124 -11.46 19.18 -0.85
N SER A 125 -11.92 18.07 -1.45
CA SER A 125 -13.20 17.46 -1.09
C SER A 125 -13.19 16.93 0.35
N ALA A 126 -14.37 16.97 1.01
CA ALA A 126 -14.50 16.58 2.40
C ALA A 126 -14.06 15.13 2.65
N LEU A 127 -13.25 14.91 3.68
CA LEU A 127 -12.82 13.59 4.09
C LEU A 127 -13.89 12.89 4.93
N SER A 128 -13.93 11.55 4.81
CA SER A 128 -14.80 10.71 5.62
C SER A 128 -14.47 10.83 7.10
N ASN A 129 -15.49 11.01 7.93
CA ASN A 129 -15.36 10.98 9.38
C ASN A 129 -15.37 9.54 9.91
N TYR A 130 -15.95 8.60 9.17
CA TYR A 130 -16.01 7.18 9.52
C TYR A 130 -14.61 6.59 9.65
N ASN A 131 -13.73 6.91 8.74
CA ASN A 131 -12.34 6.41 8.73
C ASN A 131 -11.49 6.96 9.88
N LYS A 132 -11.87 8.09 10.48
CA LYS A 132 -11.20 8.66 11.67
C LYS A 132 -11.49 7.88 12.95
N SER A 133 -12.66 7.26 13.05
CA SER A 133 -13.14 6.60 14.27
C SER A 133 -12.96 5.09 14.27
N SER A 134 -12.92 4.44 13.10
CA SER A 134 -12.90 2.99 12.98
C SER A 134 -11.52 2.38 12.73
N GLY A 135 -10.52 3.17 12.38
CA GLY A 135 -9.21 2.67 11.96
C GLY A 135 -9.25 1.79 10.70
N PHE A 136 -10.40 1.81 10.01
CA PHE A 136 -10.68 0.92 8.88
C PHE A 136 -10.79 1.73 7.58
N ILE A 137 -9.87 1.50 6.68
CA ILE A 137 -10.02 1.87 5.26
C ILE A 137 -10.25 0.55 4.52
N GLY A 138 -11.46 0.42 3.98
CA GLY A 138 -12.02 -0.63 3.17
C GLY A 138 -11.18 -1.87 2.91
N GLY A 139 -11.62 -3.00 3.45
CA GLY A 139 -11.18 -4.30 2.97
C GLY A 139 -12.05 -4.74 1.80
N VAL A 140 -11.46 -5.11 0.70
CA VAL A 140 -12.01 -6.06 -0.27
C VAL A 140 -11.19 -7.33 -0.17
#